data_3b2f2719082222351c17f44cbfc8fd20
#
_entry.id   3b2f2719082222351c17f44cbfc8fd20
#
_cell.length_a   1.000
_cell.length_b   1.000
_cell.length_c   1.000
_cell.angle_alpha   90.00
_cell.angle_beta   90.00
_cell.angle_gamma   90.00
#
_symmetry.space_group_name_H-M   'P 1'
#
loop_
_entity.id
_entity.type
_entity.pdbx_description
1 polymer ?
#
loop_
_entity_poly.entity_id
_entity_poly.type
_entity_poly.pdbx_seq_one_letter_code
_entity_poly.pdbx_strand_id
1 'polypeptide(L)'
;MSTNKISSSPAPFIPFTRPHFDQETIDAVAEVLRSGWVTSGPKLAEFESALSAYFGGRPVRCFANGTATMKIALQLAGIGPGDEVITTPISWVATSNVILSVGAKPVFVDVDPITRNIDLSKLAAAITPKTRAIMPVYLAGLPVNMDQLYDLAKQYKLRVIEDAAQAFGSQWKGQKIGSIGDLVSFSFQANKNLSTVEGGCLV
;
A
#
# COMPACT_ATOMS: atom_id res chain seq x y z
N MET A 1 -43.53 18.73 41.28
CA MET A 1 -43.09 17.92 40.14
C MET A 1 -41.63 18.18 39.88
N SER A 2 -40.77 17.27 40.31
CA SER A 2 -39.30 17.41 40.17
C SER A 2 -38.86 16.89 38.82
N THR A 3 -38.39 17.76 37.95
CA THR A 3 -37.86 17.35 36.64
C THR A 3 -36.41 16.84 36.85
N ASN A 4 -36.25 15.52 36.85
CA ASN A 4 -34.94 14.89 36.76
C ASN A 4 -34.27 15.31 35.47
N LYS A 5 -33.36 16.28 35.49
CA LYS A 5 -32.43 16.53 34.40
C LYS A 5 -31.45 15.36 34.36
N ILE A 6 -31.63 14.46 33.41
CA ILE A 6 -30.59 13.47 33.04
C ILE A 6 -29.42 14.28 32.49
N SER A 7 -28.37 14.43 33.30
CA SER A 7 -27.10 14.94 32.87
C SER A 7 -26.44 13.89 31.96
N SER A 8 -26.68 13.97 30.66
CA SER A 8 -25.95 13.17 29.70
C SER A 8 -24.57 13.81 29.53
N SER A 9 -23.58 13.27 30.19
CA SER A 9 -22.19 13.53 29.83
C SER A 9 -22.03 13.15 28.35
N PRO A 10 -21.43 13.99 27.50
CA PRO A 10 -21.18 13.61 26.13
C PRO A 10 -20.35 12.33 26.09
N ALA A 11 -20.74 11.40 25.23
CA ALA A 11 -19.98 10.16 25.04
C ALA A 11 -18.51 10.49 24.73
N PRO A 12 -17.55 9.73 25.29
CA PRO A 12 -16.14 9.99 25.03
C PRO A 12 -15.85 9.91 23.52
N PHE A 13 -15.11 10.88 23.02
CA PHE A 13 -14.67 10.89 21.62
C PHE A 13 -13.74 9.69 21.36
N ILE A 14 -14.09 8.86 20.38
CA ILE A 14 -13.28 7.74 19.91
C ILE A 14 -12.59 8.19 18.61
N PRO A 15 -11.26 8.39 18.62
CA PRO A 15 -10.54 8.78 17.42
C PRO A 15 -10.52 7.63 16.40
N PHE A 16 -10.50 7.94 15.11
CA PHE A 16 -10.40 6.96 14.02
C PHE A 16 -9.12 6.12 14.12
N THR A 17 -8.02 6.74 14.53
CA THR A 17 -6.75 6.07 14.79
C THR A 17 -6.06 6.72 16.00
N ARG A 18 -5.34 5.91 16.75
CA ARG A 18 -4.50 6.36 17.87
C ARG A 18 -3.22 5.54 17.86
N PRO A 19 -2.20 5.96 17.11
CA PRO A 19 -0.90 5.29 17.12
C PRO A 19 -0.34 5.21 18.53
N HIS A 20 0.26 4.10 18.86
CA HIS A 20 0.96 3.89 20.13
C HIS A 20 2.46 3.79 19.86
N PHE A 21 3.23 4.63 20.52
CA PHE A 21 4.68 4.57 20.53
C PHE A 21 5.14 4.34 21.98
N ASP A 22 5.94 3.31 22.18
CA ASP A 22 6.56 3.05 23.48
C ASP A 22 7.74 4.00 23.73
N GLN A 23 8.25 3.98 24.96
CA GLN A 23 9.33 4.88 25.35
C GLN A 23 10.63 4.58 24.57
N GLU A 24 10.90 3.32 24.26
CA GLU A 24 12.06 2.91 23.47
C GLU A 24 12.05 3.53 22.07
N THR A 25 10.89 3.49 21.41
CA THR A 25 10.69 4.14 20.11
C THR A 25 10.91 5.65 20.18
N ILE A 26 10.37 6.32 21.22
CA ILE A 26 10.53 7.76 21.42
C ILE A 26 12.01 8.11 21.63
N ASP A 27 12.70 7.34 22.45
CA ASP A 27 14.12 7.56 22.76
C ASP A 27 14.99 7.36 21.52
N ALA A 28 14.71 6.32 20.71
CA ALA A 28 15.43 6.09 19.46
C ALA A 28 15.26 7.24 18.45
N VAL A 29 14.05 7.81 18.33
CA VAL A 29 13.82 9.01 17.51
C VAL A 29 14.56 10.22 18.08
N ALA A 30 14.53 10.42 19.39
CA ALA A 30 15.26 11.50 20.05
C ALA A 30 16.78 11.41 19.82
N GLU A 31 17.34 10.20 19.80
CA GLU A 31 18.76 9.97 19.49
C GLU A 31 19.10 10.38 18.05
N VAL A 32 18.25 10.03 17.07
CA VAL A 32 18.44 10.48 15.69
C VAL A 32 18.46 12.00 15.59
N LEU A 33 17.52 12.68 16.27
CA LEU A 33 17.49 14.14 16.29
C LEU A 33 18.75 14.74 16.94
N ARG A 34 19.22 14.17 18.06
CA ARG A 34 20.45 14.61 18.76
C ARG A 34 21.71 14.38 17.92
N SER A 35 21.73 13.33 17.10
CA SER A 35 22.88 13.05 16.22
C SER A 35 23.05 14.09 15.11
N GLY A 36 22.02 14.89 14.82
CA GLY A 36 21.98 15.83 13.70
C GLY A 36 21.84 15.17 12.32
N TRP A 37 21.85 13.85 12.23
CA TRP A 37 21.65 13.14 10.94
C TRP A 37 20.18 12.82 10.71
N VAL A 38 19.43 13.83 10.31
CA VAL A 38 17.96 13.79 10.14
C VAL A 38 17.49 13.54 8.69
N THR A 39 18.40 13.12 7.82
CA THR A 39 18.13 12.77 6.42
C THR A 39 18.50 11.31 6.15
N SER A 40 18.48 10.89 4.86
CA SER A 40 18.90 9.53 4.48
C SER A 40 20.29 9.21 5.03
N GLY A 41 20.41 8.13 5.78
CA GLY A 41 21.62 7.78 6.51
C GLY A 41 21.58 6.38 7.12
N PRO A 42 22.40 6.11 8.15
CA PRO A 42 22.55 4.77 8.73
C PRO A 42 21.22 4.15 9.21
N LYS A 43 20.35 4.91 9.87
CA LYS A 43 19.05 4.40 10.37
C LYS A 43 18.10 4.00 9.24
N LEU A 44 18.09 4.75 8.13
CA LEU A 44 17.34 4.37 6.96
C LEU A 44 17.89 3.10 6.33
N ALA A 45 19.21 2.98 6.19
CA ALA A 45 19.85 1.78 5.64
C ALA A 45 19.59 0.54 6.51
N GLU A 46 19.64 0.69 7.84
CA GLU A 46 19.28 -0.35 8.81
C GLU A 46 17.82 -0.80 8.63
N PHE A 47 16.88 0.14 8.49
CA PHE A 47 15.48 -0.14 8.27
C PHE A 47 15.22 -0.85 6.93
N GLU A 48 15.81 -0.36 5.82
CA GLU A 48 15.72 -1.02 4.51
C GLU A 48 16.29 -2.44 4.54
N SER A 49 17.39 -2.67 5.27
CA SER A 49 17.98 -3.99 5.45
C SER A 49 17.07 -4.92 6.25
N ALA A 50 16.46 -4.44 7.34
CA ALA A 50 15.52 -5.19 8.14
C ALA A 50 14.27 -5.57 7.34
N LEU A 51 13.72 -4.64 6.55
CA LEU A 51 12.60 -4.90 5.63
C LEU A 51 12.98 -5.91 4.55
N SER A 52 14.17 -5.79 3.97
CA SER A 52 14.69 -6.76 2.99
C SER A 52 14.75 -8.17 3.59
N ALA A 53 15.33 -8.31 4.77
CA ALA A 53 15.36 -9.58 5.49
C ALA A 53 13.94 -10.12 5.78
N TYR A 54 13.01 -9.24 6.18
CA TYR A 54 11.61 -9.58 6.43
C TYR A 54 10.90 -10.12 5.18
N PHE A 55 11.21 -9.60 4.00
CA PHE A 55 10.67 -10.00 2.70
C PHE A 55 11.53 -11.04 1.96
N GLY A 56 12.34 -11.81 2.68
CA GLY A 56 13.11 -12.93 2.11
C GLY A 56 14.30 -12.51 1.26
N GLY A 57 14.90 -11.36 1.55
CA GLY A 57 16.10 -10.86 0.86
C GLY A 57 15.81 -10.04 -0.40
N ARG A 58 14.55 -9.72 -0.69
CA ARG A 58 14.20 -8.83 -1.82
C ARG A 58 14.73 -7.41 -1.60
N PRO A 59 15.14 -6.72 -2.66
CA PRO A 59 15.52 -5.32 -2.56
C PRO A 59 14.36 -4.47 -2.03
N VAL A 60 14.64 -3.59 -1.08
CA VAL A 60 13.66 -2.64 -0.52
C VAL A 60 14.23 -1.24 -0.60
N ARG A 61 13.38 -0.28 -0.97
CA ARG A 61 13.68 1.15 -0.86
C ARG A 61 12.54 1.88 -0.18
N CYS A 62 12.90 2.75 0.77
CA CYS A 62 11.96 3.58 1.50
C CYS A 62 11.74 4.92 0.80
N PHE A 63 10.52 5.44 0.96
CA PHE A 63 10.05 6.70 0.38
C PHE A 63 9.25 7.48 1.41
N ALA A 64 8.97 8.74 1.10
CA ALA A 64 8.21 9.63 1.98
C ALA A 64 6.78 9.15 2.28
N ASN A 65 6.19 8.36 1.40
CA ASN A 65 4.84 7.77 1.57
C ASN A 65 4.55 6.69 0.52
N GLY A 66 3.47 5.93 0.71
CA GLY A 66 3.02 4.91 -0.23
C GLY A 66 2.58 5.45 -1.61
N THR A 67 2.14 6.69 -1.69
CA THR A 67 1.82 7.33 -2.97
C THR A 67 3.07 7.47 -3.85
N ALA A 68 4.19 7.89 -3.24
CA ALA A 68 5.48 7.99 -3.94
C ALA A 68 5.98 6.62 -4.41
N THR A 69 5.81 5.57 -3.59
CA THR A 69 6.22 4.20 -3.96
C THR A 69 5.46 3.68 -5.17
N MET A 70 4.13 3.85 -5.21
CA MET A 70 3.30 3.45 -6.35
C MET A 70 3.66 4.21 -7.63
N LYS A 71 3.91 5.53 -7.53
CA LYS A 71 4.34 6.34 -8.68
C LYS A 71 5.67 5.85 -9.24
N ILE A 72 6.65 5.59 -8.40
CA ILE A 72 7.96 5.06 -8.81
C ILE A 72 7.81 3.64 -9.39
N ALA A 73 6.95 2.80 -8.81
CA ALA A 73 6.67 1.47 -9.34
C ALA A 73 6.12 1.52 -10.79
N LEU A 74 5.18 2.44 -11.06
CA LEU A 74 4.68 2.67 -12.43
C LEU A 74 5.79 3.11 -13.40
N GLN A 75 6.66 4.03 -12.96
CA GLN A 75 7.79 4.49 -13.77
C GLN A 75 8.81 3.37 -14.02
N LEU A 76 9.14 2.56 -13.01
CA LEU A 76 10.02 1.40 -13.15
C LEU A 76 9.42 0.33 -14.08
N ALA A 77 8.10 0.21 -14.10
CA ALA A 77 7.38 -0.66 -15.03
C ALA A 77 7.33 -0.09 -16.46
N GLY A 78 7.87 1.10 -16.70
CA GLY A 78 7.86 1.77 -18.01
C GLY A 78 6.50 2.31 -18.44
N ILE A 79 5.61 2.58 -17.48
CA ILE A 79 4.24 3.02 -17.75
C ILE A 79 4.19 4.54 -17.85
N GLY A 80 3.51 5.04 -18.87
CA GLY A 80 3.43 6.46 -19.18
C GLY A 80 2.28 6.85 -20.11
N PRO A 81 2.40 8.00 -20.79
CA PRO A 81 1.35 8.53 -21.66
C PRO A 81 0.93 7.53 -22.75
N GLY A 82 -0.39 7.33 -22.90
CA GLY A 82 -0.98 6.40 -23.85
C GLY A 82 -1.22 5.00 -23.33
N ASP A 83 -0.63 4.64 -22.19
CA ASP A 83 -0.84 3.35 -21.54
C ASP A 83 -2.11 3.35 -20.67
N GLU A 84 -2.65 2.16 -20.44
CA GLU A 84 -3.76 1.92 -19.52
C GLU A 84 -3.30 1.01 -18.38
N VAL A 85 -3.75 1.34 -17.16
CA VAL A 85 -3.52 0.53 -15.94
C VAL A 85 -4.87 0.16 -15.35
N ILE A 86 -5.13 -1.13 -15.25
CA ILE A 86 -6.37 -1.63 -14.63
C ILE A 86 -6.25 -1.53 -13.11
N THR A 87 -7.26 -0.98 -12.46
CA THR A 87 -7.36 -0.90 -10.99
C THR A 87 -8.81 -0.99 -10.52
N THR A 88 -9.04 -0.83 -9.23
CA THR A 88 -10.37 -0.91 -8.60
C THR A 88 -10.90 0.48 -8.20
N PRO A 89 -12.23 0.70 -8.21
CA PRO A 89 -12.83 1.95 -7.71
C PRO A 89 -12.86 2.05 -6.19
N ILE A 90 -12.72 0.93 -5.45
CA ILE A 90 -12.71 0.93 -3.98
C ILE A 90 -11.27 0.93 -3.50
N SER A 91 -10.75 2.12 -3.25
CA SER A 91 -9.40 2.36 -2.74
C SER A 91 -9.26 3.77 -2.20
N TRP A 92 -8.11 4.05 -1.59
CA TRP A 92 -7.66 5.42 -1.40
C TRP A 92 -7.38 6.08 -2.75
N VAL A 93 -7.78 7.33 -2.91
CA VAL A 93 -7.69 8.06 -4.19
C VAL A 93 -6.28 8.09 -4.80
N ALA A 94 -5.24 7.91 -3.99
CA ALA A 94 -3.85 7.85 -4.47
C ALA A 94 -3.64 6.76 -5.52
N THR A 95 -4.29 5.60 -5.40
CA THR A 95 -4.16 4.48 -6.35
C THR A 95 -4.46 4.90 -7.79
N SER A 96 -5.55 5.65 -8.01
CA SER A 96 -5.89 6.16 -9.36
C SER A 96 -5.08 7.40 -9.72
N ASN A 97 -4.80 8.29 -8.76
CA ASN A 97 -4.09 9.53 -9.01
C ASN A 97 -2.63 9.31 -9.44
N VAL A 98 -1.95 8.30 -8.91
CA VAL A 98 -0.57 7.99 -9.34
C VAL A 98 -0.53 7.53 -10.79
N ILE A 99 -1.53 6.80 -11.27
CA ILE A 99 -1.66 6.40 -12.68
C ILE A 99 -1.78 7.64 -13.57
N LEU A 100 -2.66 8.57 -13.19
CA LEU A 100 -2.79 9.85 -13.89
C LEU A 100 -1.50 10.68 -13.85
N SER A 101 -0.79 10.65 -12.71
CA SER A 101 0.43 11.44 -12.51
C SER A 101 1.61 11.00 -13.38
N VAL A 102 1.61 9.80 -13.91
CA VAL A 102 2.58 9.33 -14.90
C VAL A 102 2.08 9.47 -16.35
N GLY A 103 0.90 10.06 -16.55
CA GLY A 103 0.29 10.29 -17.86
C GLY A 103 -0.48 9.09 -18.41
N ALA A 104 -0.59 8.01 -17.65
CA ALA A 104 -1.38 6.83 -18.02
C ALA A 104 -2.85 7.01 -17.65
N LYS A 105 -3.71 6.15 -18.19
CA LYS A 105 -5.15 6.16 -17.97
C LYS A 105 -5.55 5.04 -17.00
N PRO A 106 -6.19 5.33 -15.85
CA PRO A 106 -6.79 4.30 -15.02
C PRO A 106 -8.02 3.69 -15.71
N VAL A 107 -8.08 2.35 -15.72
CA VAL A 107 -9.24 1.59 -16.17
C VAL A 107 -9.81 0.87 -14.96
N PHE A 108 -11.03 1.24 -14.56
CA PHE A 108 -11.65 0.67 -13.39
C PHE A 108 -12.36 -0.65 -13.73
N VAL A 109 -12.05 -1.68 -12.95
CA VAL A 109 -12.78 -2.94 -12.90
C VAL A 109 -13.47 -3.02 -11.55
N ASP A 110 -14.73 -3.40 -11.56
CA ASP A 110 -15.57 -3.50 -10.38
C ASP A 110 -14.99 -4.52 -9.36
N VAL A 111 -15.47 -4.45 -8.14
CA VAL A 111 -15.03 -5.33 -7.05
C VAL A 111 -15.93 -6.54 -6.89
N ASP A 112 -15.36 -7.60 -6.36
CA ASP A 112 -16.10 -8.71 -5.81
C ASP A 112 -16.89 -8.24 -4.57
N PRO A 113 -18.22 -8.49 -4.48
CA PRO A 113 -19.05 -7.95 -3.41
C PRO A 113 -18.76 -8.53 -2.02
N ILE A 114 -18.04 -9.64 -1.95
CA ILE A 114 -17.69 -10.31 -0.68
C ILE A 114 -16.35 -9.78 -0.18
N THR A 115 -15.32 -9.87 -1.02
CA THR A 115 -13.95 -9.50 -0.65
C THR A 115 -13.66 -8.01 -0.74
N ARG A 116 -14.43 -7.27 -1.54
CA ARG A 116 -14.23 -5.84 -1.88
C ARG A 116 -12.94 -5.58 -2.65
N ASN A 117 -12.21 -6.61 -3.00
CA ASN A 117 -11.06 -6.53 -3.89
C ASN A 117 -11.52 -6.57 -5.35
N ILE A 118 -10.61 -6.19 -6.27
CA ILE A 118 -10.90 -6.23 -7.72
C ILE A 118 -11.42 -7.60 -8.15
N ASP A 119 -12.49 -7.63 -8.91
CA ASP A 119 -13.09 -8.86 -9.44
C ASP A 119 -12.24 -9.40 -10.60
N LEU A 120 -11.42 -10.39 -10.29
CA LEU A 120 -10.49 -10.98 -11.26
C LEU A 120 -11.21 -11.61 -12.46
N SER A 121 -12.47 -12.03 -12.32
CA SER A 121 -13.26 -12.60 -13.41
C SER A 121 -13.60 -11.59 -14.51
N LYS A 122 -13.58 -10.30 -14.17
CA LYS A 122 -13.87 -9.18 -15.08
C LYS A 122 -12.63 -8.59 -15.74
N LEU A 123 -11.40 -8.97 -15.29
CA LEU A 123 -10.15 -8.38 -15.78
C LEU A 123 -9.97 -8.58 -17.28
N ALA A 124 -10.16 -9.79 -17.78
CA ALA A 124 -9.92 -10.12 -19.18
C ALA A 124 -10.74 -9.24 -20.14
N ALA A 125 -11.97 -8.90 -19.77
CA ALA A 125 -12.84 -8.03 -20.56
C ALA A 125 -12.40 -6.56 -20.59
N ALA A 126 -11.61 -6.13 -19.60
CA ALA A 126 -11.11 -4.76 -19.49
C ALA A 126 -9.74 -4.57 -20.17
N ILE A 127 -9.07 -5.65 -20.58
CA ILE A 127 -7.75 -5.61 -21.20
C ILE A 127 -7.88 -5.12 -22.65
N THR A 128 -7.08 -4.13 -23.02
CA THR A 128 -6.96 -3.58 -24.37
C THR A 128 -5.50 -3.67 -24.85
N PRO A 129 -5.21 -3.40 -26.12
CA PRO A 129 -3.82 -3.30 -26.60
C PRO A 129 -2.98 -2.22 -25.91
N LYS A 130 -3.61 -1.29 -25.18
CA LYS A 130 -2.95 -0.22 -24.41
C LYS A 130 -2.70 -0.62 -22.95
N THR A 131 -3.31 -1.68 -22.46
CA THR A 131 -3.13 -2.14 -21.09
C THR A 131 -1.69 -2.61 -20.88
N ARG A 132 -1.01 -2.10 -19.85
CA ARG A 132 0.38 -2.43 -19.51
C ARG A 132 0.52 -3.03 -18.11
N ALA A 133 -0.40 -2.70 -17.20
CA ALA A 133 -0.34 -3.21 -15.84
C ALA A 133 -1.72 -3.41 -15.23
N ILE A 134 -1.73 -4.22 -14.17
CA ILE A 134 -2.82 -4.34 -13.21
C ILE A 134 -2.28 -3.81 -11.88
N MET A 135 -3.04 -2.91 -11.25
CA MET A 135 -2.75 -2.38 -9.91
C MET A 135 -3.89 -2.80 -8.96
N PRO A 136 -3.81 -4.03 -8.41
CA PRO A 136 -4.76 -4.47 -7.40
C PRO A 136 -4.53 -3.73 -6.09
N VAL A 137 -5.58 -3.63 -5.26
CA VAL A 137 -5.51 -3.10 -3.91
C VAL A 137 -5.84 -4.22 -2.93
N TYR A 138 -5.03 -4.42 -1.91
CA TYR A 138 -5.29 -5.41 -0.86
C TYR A 138 -6.06 -4.75 0.28
N LEU A 139 -7.36 -4.53 0.03
CA LEU A 139 -8.23 -3.78 0.91
C LEU A 139 -8.33 -4.45 2.30
N ALA A 140 -8.16 -3.66 3.35
CA ALA A 140 -8.15 -4.10 4.74
C ALA A 140 -7.14 -5.25 5.02
N GLY A 141 -6.10 -5.36 4.21
CA GLY A 141 -5.06 -6.37 4.36
C GLY A 141 -5.40 -7.73 3.74
N LEU A 142 -6.52 -7.86 3.03
CA LEU A 142 -6.89 -9.09 2.34
C LEU A 142 -6.27 -9.13 0.94
N PRO A 143 -5.30 -10.02 0.64
CA PRO A 143 -4.80 -10.18 -0.71
C PRO A 143 -5.89 -10.68 -1.68
N VAL A 144 -5.79 -10.31 -2.94
CA VAL A 144 -6.57 -10.97 -4.01
C VAL A 144 -6.09 -12.42 -4.18
N ASN A 145 -6.81 -13.22 -4.95
CA ASN A 145 -6.27 -14.51 -5.41
C ASN A 145 -5.04 -14.27 -6.28
N MET A 146 -3.85 -14.31 -5.67
CA MET A 146 -2.59 -13.96 -6.33
C MET A 146 -2.25 -14.94 -7.45
N ASP A 147 -2.57 -16.23 -7.31
CA ASP A 147 -2.29 -17.20 -8.38
C ASP A 147 -3.06 -16.81 -9.64
N GLN A 148 -4.36 -16.58 -9.51
CA GLN A 148 -5.20 -16.17 -10.64
C GLN A 148 -4.77 -14.82 -11.24
N LEU A 149 -4.41 -13.85 -10.38
CA LEU A 149 -3.90 -12.55 -10.81
C LEU A 149 -2.64 -12.68 -11.65
N TYR A 150 -1.65 -13.44 -11.15
CA TYR A 150 -0.36 -13.59 -11.82
C TYR A 150 -0.44 -14.47 -13.08
N ASP A 151 -1.33 -15.47 -13.09
CA ASP A 151 -1.62 -16.25 -14.31
C ASP A 151 -2.21 -15.37 -15.42
N LEU A 152 -3.18 -14.50 -15.08
CA LEU A 152 -3.73 -13.50 -15.99
C LEU A 152 -2.65 -12.52 -16.46
N ALA A 153 -1.88 -11.95 -15.55
CA ALA A 153 -0.82 -11.01 -15.89
C ALA A 153 0.21 -11.63 -16.85
N LYS A 154 0.60 -12.87 -16.60
CA LYS A 154 1.51 -13.64 -17.46
C LYS A 154 0.89 -13.89 -18.85
N GLN A 155 -0.37 -14.32 -18.89
CA GLN A 155 -1.09 -14.59 -20.16
C GLN A 155 -1.11 -13.37 -21.05
N TYR A 156 -1.36 -12.18 -20.48
CA TYR A 156 -1.47 -10.92 -21.21
C TYR A 156 -0.19 -10.08 -21.22
N LYS A 157 0.91 -10.60 -20.66
CA LYS A 157 2.22 -9.92 -20.53
C LYS A 157 2.13 -8.57 -19.83
N LEU A 158 1.33 -8.50 -18.75
CA LEU A 158 1.12 -7.30 -17.96
C LEU A 158 2.04 -7.30 -16.74
N ARG A 159 2.44 -6.11 -16.30
CA ARG A 159 3.09 -5.91 -15.00
C ARG A 159 2.03 -5.92 -13.89
N VAL A 160 2.43 -6.28 -12.69
CA VAL A 160 1.58 -6.19 -11.50
C VAL A 160 2.21 -5.23 -10.52
N ILE A 161 1.48 -4.17 -10.15
CA ILE A 161 1.90 -3.19 -9.14
C ILE A 161 0.93 -3.30 -7.98
N GLU A 162 1.36 -3.94 -6.91
CA GLU A 162 0.49 -4.25 -5.77
C GLU A 162 0.38 -3.04 -4.85
N ASP A 163 -0.83 -2.47 -4.72
CA ASP A 163 -1.14 -1.52 -3.65
C ASP A 163 -1.40 -2.30 -2.37
N ALA A 164 -0.34 -2.58 -1.65
CA ALA A 164 -0.33 -3.29 -0.37
C ALA A 164 -0.29 -2.32 0.84
N ALA A 165 -0.74 -1.07 0.65
CA ALA A 165 -0.71 -0.03 1.69
C ALA A 165 -1.45 -0.41 2.99
N GLN A 166 -2.31 -1.42 2.96
CA GLN A 166 -3.05 -1.94 4.11
C GLN A 166 -2.67 -3.39 4.45
N ALA A 167 -1.67 -3.97 3.77
CA ALA A 167 -1.39 -5.42 3.82
C ALA A 167 -0.01 -5.77 4.39
N PHE A 168 0.64 -4.86 5.13
CA PHE A 168 1.87 -5.21 5.83
C PHE A 168 1.59 -6.29 6.87
N GLY A 169 2.33 -7.41 6.81
CA GLY A 169 2.11 -8.58 7.66
C GLY A 169 1.13 -9.62 7.10
N SER A 170 0.34 -9.27 6.08
CA SER A 170 -0.55 -10.21 5.41
C SER A 170 0.21 -11.28 4.64
N GLN A 171 -0.44 -12.41 4.40
CA GLN A 171 0.14 -13.56 3.73
C GLN A 171 -0.80 -14.12 2.66
N TRP A 172 -0.21 -14.67 1.60
CA TRP A 172 -0.87 -15.52 0.62
C TRP A 172 -0.25 -16.90 0.68
N LYS A 173 -1.06 -17.94 1.03
CA LYS A 173 -0.59 -19.33 1.16
C LYS A 173 0.68 -19.48 2.02
N GLY A 174 0.75 -18.76 3.13
CA GLY A 174 1.89 -18.80 4.05
C GLY A 174 3.09 -17.94 3.64
N GLN A 175 3.07 -17.32 2.46
CA GLN A 175 4.11 -16.39 2.02
C GLN A 175 3.69 -14.95 2.30
N LYS A 176 4.59 -14.16 2.88
CA LYS A 176 4.33 -12.75 3.20
C LYS A 176 4.10 -11.95 1.93
N ILE A 177 3.10 -11.07 1.92
CA ILE A 177 2.97 -10.05 0.89
C ILE A 177 4.24 -9.20 0.91
N GLY A 178 4.84 -9.00 -0.26
CA GLY A 178 6.16 -8.37 -0.40
C GLY A 178 7.31 -9.38 -0.54
N SER A 179 7.20 -10.63 -0.03
CA SER A 179 8.21 -11.66 -0.31
C SER A 179 8.03 -12.32 -1.67
N ILE A 180 6.86 -12.14 -2.26
CA ILE A 180 6.47 -12.56 -3.60
C ILE A 180 5.86 -11.38 -4.33
N GLY A 181 5.64 -11.51 -5.62
CA GLY A 181 5.03 -10.47 -6.43
C GLY A 181 6.03 -9.74 -7.35
N ASP A 182 5.53 -8.82 -8.16
CA ASP A 182 6.35 -8.04 -9.10
C ASP A 182 6.88 -6.77 -8.43
N LEU A 183 6.04 -5.74 -8.26
CA LEU A 183 6.36 -4.48 -7.57
C LEU A 183 5.33 -4.28 -6.47
N VAL A 184 5.76 -4.29 -5.22
CA VAL A 184 4.86 -4.24 -4.06
C VAL A 184 5.07 -2.97 -3.26
N SER A 185 4.02 -2.15 -3.20
CA SER A 185 4.02 -0.85 -2.54
C SER A 185 3.37 -0.93 -1.17
N PHE A 186 4.09 -0.52 -0.14
CA PHE A 186 3.59 -0.40 1.24
C PHE A 186 3.53 1.05 1.69
N SER A 187 2.63 1.33 2.62
CA SER A 187 2.50 2.61 3.32
C SER A 187 2.77 2.43 4.81
N PHE A 188 3.50 3.37 5.40
CA PHE A 188 3.80 3.44 6.83
C PHE A 188 3.18 4.70 7.48
N GLN A 189 2.12 5.22 6.88
CA GLN A 189 1.35 6.33 7.43
C GLN A 189 0.76 5.95 8.80
N ALA A 190 0.49 6.92 9.66
CA ALA A 190 0.13 6.73 11.07
C ALA A 190 -1.01 5.74 11.36
N ASN A 191 -1.92 5.49 10.41
CA ASN A 191 -3.03 4.55 10.57
C ASN A 191 -2.74 3.13 10.06
N LYS A 192 -1.51 2.83 9.61
CA LYS A 192 -1.14 1.52 9.06
C LYS A 192 -0.63 0.56 10.13
N ASN A 193 -0.58 -0.73 9.79
CA ASN A 193 -0.15 -1.81 10.71
C ASN A 193 1.30 -1.62 11.20
N LEU A 194 2.16 -1.06 10.36
CA LEU A 194 3.48 -0.57 10.71
C LEU A 194 3.53 0.92 10.37
N SER A 195 3.93 1.75 11.32
CA SER A 195 3.95 3.20 11.13
C SER A 195 5.35 3.79 11.39
N THR A 196 5.73 4.69 10.50
CA THR A 196 6.87 5.60 10.70
C THR A 196 6.40 7.06 10.76
N VAL A 197 5.15 7.29 11.25
CA VAL A 197 4.39 8.54 11.19
C VAL A 197 3.97 8.85 9.76
N GLU A 198 4.91 9.09 8.87
CA GLU A 198 4.79 9.09 7.42
C GLU A 198 5.89 8.25 6.81
N GLY A 199 5.60 7.55 5.73
CA GLY A 199 6.56 6.69 5.06
C GLY A 199 5.90 5.69 4.13
N GLY A 200 6.75 4.95 3.42
CA GLY A 200 6.38 3.80 2.61
C GLY A 200 7.61 3.10 2.08
N CYS A 201 7.45 1.90 1.57
CA CYS A 201 8.52 1.22 0.85
C CYS A 201 8.01 0.54 -0.42
N LEU A 202 8.92 0.39 -1.37
CA LEU A 202 8.77 -0.43 -2.57
C LEU A 202 9.70 -1.64 -2.45
N VAL A 203 9.12 -2.79 -2.75
CA VAL A 203 9.77 -4.10 -2.74
C VAL A 203 9.78 -4.69 -4.13
#